data_1cf8e26581c110d43510e7808821e207
#
_entry.id   1cf8e26581c110d43510e7808821e207
#
_cell.length_a   1.000
_cell.length_b   1.000
_cell.length_c   1.000
_cell.angle_alpha   90.00
_cell.angle_beta   90.00
_cell.angle_gamma   90.00
#
_symmetry.space_group_name_H-M   'P 1'
#
loop_
_entity.id
_entity.type
_entity.pdbx_description
1 polymer ?
#
loop_
_entity_poly.entity_id
_entity_poly.type
_entity_poly.pdbx_seq_one_letter_code
_entity_poly.pdbx_strand_id
1 'polypeptide(L)'
;MGGPRHVDIEGWYQRYAESVYRRCYRLCRDRSQAHDLTQEVFLRAHRYRDSFRGEATPLAWLFRLSDRCFFDSIRRPPPVALDEVLAFVESERTGAEREFGDHDLVLRLLARSPEDVRAIVMHRYFDELDLEAIAERLGLNERTVRRKLQRFLEHAEKLARGPR
;
A
#
# COMPACT_ATOMS: atom_id res chain seq x y z
N MET A 1 -13.42 12.65 29.61
CA MET A 1 -12.51 13.58 28.94
C MET A 1 -11.14 12.89 28.85
N GLY A 2 -10.80 12.30 27.68
CA GLY A 2 -9.51 11.69 27.46
C GLY A 2 -8.49 12.79 27.11
N GLY A 3 -7.53 13.04 28.00
CA GLY A 3 -6.39 13.88 27.69
C GLY A 3 -5.61 13.36 26.46
N PRO A 4 -4.77 14.17 25.84
CA PRO A 4 -4.00 13.73 24.67
C PRO A 4 -3.20 12.50 25.07
N ARG A 5 -3.49 11.35 24.44
CA ARG A 5 -2.72 10.13 24.65
C ARG A 5 -1.31 10.43 24.14
N HIS A 6 -0.37 10.46 25.07
CA HIS A 6 1.04 10.65 24.72
C HIS A 6 1.45 9.44 23.86
N VAL A 7 1.61 9.67 22.55
CA VAL A 7 2.08 8.64 21.61
C VAL A 7 3.59 8.56 21.73
N ASP A 8 4.08 7.46 22.29
CA ASP A 8 5.50 7.18 22.47
C ASP A 8 6.09 6.60 21.18
N ILE A 9 6.44 7.48 20.22
CA ILE A 9 7.02 7.07 18.95
C ILE A 9 8.39 6.40 19.13
N GLU A 10 9.17 6.81 20.13
CA GLU A 10 10.48 6.21 20.41
C GLU A 10 10.32 4.76 20.89
N GLY A 11 9.43 4.49 21.83
CA GLY A 11 9.11 3.14 22.24
C GLY A 11 8.49 2.30 21.12
N TRP A 12 7.73 2.93 20.21
CA TRP A 12 7.24 2.24 19.02
C TRP A 12 8.35 1.92 18.03
N TYR A 13 9.33 2.79 17.87
CA TYR A 13 10.50 2.50 17.06
C TYR A 13 11.24 1.27 17.57
N GLN A 14 11.58 1.25 18.87
CA GLN A 14 12.27 0.11 19.48
C GLN A 14 11.49 -1.21 19.32
N ARG A 15 10.16 -1.16 19.41
CA ARG A 15 9.30 -2.35 19.36
C ARG A 15 8.95 -2.82 17.95
N TYR A 16 8.77 -1.89 17.01
CA TYR A 16 8.15 -2.18 15.73
C TYR A 16 9.04 -1.89 14.51
N ALA A 17 10.24 -1.33 14.67
CA ALA A 17 11.10 -0.96 13.54
C ALA A 17 11.37 -2.15 12.61
N GLU A 18 11.64 -3.33 13.16
CA GLU A 18 11.88 -4.52 12.35
C GLU A 18 10.63 -4.96 11.57
N SER A 19 9.46 -4.92 12.19
CA SER A 19 8.20 -5.27 11.53
C SER A 19 7.86 -4.28 10.41
N VAL A 20 8.09 -2.99 10.63
CA VAL A 20 7.95 -1.94 9.63
C VAL A 20 8.94 -2.13 8.49
N TYR A 21 10.21 -2.42 8.80
CA TYR A 21 11.24 -2.69 7.80
C TYR A 21 10.86 -3.89 6.91
N ARG A 22 10.41 -4.99 7.51
CA ARG A 22 9.96 -6.17 6.74
C ARG A 22 8.82 -5.84 5.80
N ARG A 23 7.86 -4.99 6.23
CA ARG A 23 6.78 -4.53 5.35
C ARG A 23 7.32 -3.67 4.21
N CYS A 24 8.18 -2.71 4.50
CA CYS A 24 8.84 -1.89 3.48
C CYS A 24 9.62 -2.75 2.48
N TYR A 25 10.39 -3.72 2.97
CA TYR A 25 11.14 -4.63 2.12
C TYR A 25 10.25 -5.51 1.22
N ARG A 26 9.11 -6.00 1.73
CA ARG A 26 8.14 -6.72 0.90
C ARG A 26 7.57 -5.86 -0.23
N LEU A 27 7.47 -4.55 -0.02
CA LEU A 27 6.98 -3.59 -1.02
C LEU A 27 8.05 -3.27 -2.08
N CYS A 28 9.22 -2.81 -1.67
CA CYS A 28 10.25 -2.32 -2.59
C CYS A 28 11.25 -3.40 -3.05
N ARG A 29 11.40 -4.51 -2.30
CA ARG A 29 12.36 -5.61 -2.54
C ARG A 29 13.83 -5.16 -2.67
N ASP A 30 14.13 -3.98 -2.20
CA ASP A 30 15.47 -3.42 -2.11
C ASP A 30 15.80 -3.04 -0.67
N ARG A 31 16.98 -3.43 -0.18
CA ARG A 31 17.38 -3.23 1.21
C ARG A 31 17.59 -1.75 1.54
N SER A 32 18.23 -1.01 0.64
CA SER A 32 18.53 0.41 0.85
C SER A 32 17.21 1.21 0.88
N GLN A 33 16.36 1.00 -0.11
CA GLN A 33 15.03 1.63 -0.15
C GLN A 33 14.17 1.26 1.04
N ALA A 34 14.22 0.00 1.51
CA ALA A 34 13.48 -0.43 2.69
C ALA A 34 13.93 0.30 3.96
N HIS A 35 15.23 0.55 4.12
CA HIS A 35 15.75 1.36 5.22
C HIS A 35 15.28 2.81 5.13
N ASP A 36 15.39 3.43 3.97
CA ASP A 36 14.97 4.82 3.75
C ASP A 36 13.46 4.99 4.01
N LEU A 37 12.67 4.06 3.49
CA LEU A 37 11.21 4.04 3.75
C LEU A 37 10.89 3.85 5.23
N THR A 38 11.62 2.98 5.92
CA THR A 38 11.41 2.77 7.37
C THR A 38 11.68 4.05 8.15
N GLN A 39 12.75 4.77 7.83
CA GLN A 39 13.04 6.07 8.44
C GLN A 39 11.92 7.08 8.16
N GLU A 40 11.49 7.19 6.90
CA GLU A 40 10.40 8.09 6.50
C GLU A 40 9.08 7.77 7.23
N VAL A 41 8.77 6.47 7.41
CA VAL A 41 7.59 6.04 8.18
C VAL A 41 7.63 6.58 9.60
N PHE A 42 8.75 6.45 10.32
CA PHE A 42 8.86 6.93 11.69
C PHE A 42 8.94 8.45 11.79
N LEU A 43 9.55 9.13 10.81
CA LEU A 43 9.48 10.59 10.71
C LEU A 43 8.05 11.09 10.51
N ARG A 44 7.28 10.44 9.62
CA ARG A 44 5.85 10.74 9.45
C ARG A 44 5.04 10.37 10.70
N ALA A 45 5.34 9.24 11.33
CA ALA A 45 4.70 8.85 12.58
C ALA A 45 4.89 9.91 13.67
N HIS A 46 6.10 10.45 13.81
CA HIS A 46 6.39 11.54 14.73
C HIS A 46 5.63 12.83 14.37
N ARG A 47 5.62 13.20 13.10
CA ARG A 47 4.93 14.40 12.59
C ARG A 47 3.41 14.33 12.78
N TYR A 48 2.83 13.16 12.54
CA TYR A 48 1.38 12.94 12.57
C TYR A 48 0.88 12.20 13.81
N ARG A 49 1.69 12.13 14.87
CA ARG A 49 1.34 11.41 16.12
C ARG A 49 -0.01 11.80 16.70
N ASP A 50 -0.38 13.08 16.60
CA ASP A 50 -1.62 13.60 17.12
C ASP A 50 -2.85 13.12 16.33
N SER A 51 -2.66 12.57 15.13
CA SER A 51 -3.71 11.96 14.33
C SER A 51 -4.00 10.50 14.72
N PHE A 52 -3.15 9.89 15.54
CA PHE A 52 -3.39 8.54 16.05
C PHE A 52 -4.46 8.55 17.13
N ARG A 53 -5.67 8.12 16.77
CA ARG A 53 -6.84 8.12 17.69
C ARG A 53 -6.96 6.87 18.55
N GLY A 54 -6.10 5.85 18.36
CA GLY A 54 -6.17 4.59 19.09
C GLY A 54 -7.28 3.64 18.61
N GLU A 55 -7.89 3.91 17.45
CA GLU A 55 -8.90 3.05 16.82
C GLU A 55 -8.28 1.78 16.22
N ALA A 56 -6.97 1.79 15.98
CA ALA A 56 -6.19 0.66 15.54
C ALA A 56 -4.98 0.44 16.46
N THR A 57 -4.36 -0.73 16.37
CA THR A 57 -3.09 -0.96 17.06
C THR A 57 -1.99 -0.05 16.48
N PRO A 58 -0.97 0.34 17.28
CA PRO A 58 0.16 1.13 16.79
C PRO A 58 0.81 0.51 15.55
N LEU A 59 1.02 -0.80 15.54
CA LEU A 59 1.61 -1.51 14.41
C LEU A 59 0.75 -1.43 13.14
N ALA A 60 -0.56 -1.60 13.24
CA ALA A 60 -1.47 -1.47 12.11
C ALA A 60 -1.48 -0.05 11.53
N TRP A 61 -1.35 0.97 12.39
CA TRP A 61 -1.23 2.36 11.95
C TRP A 61 0.10 2.62 11.25
N LEU A 62 1.21 2.11 11.79
CA LEU A 62 2.53 2.18 11.15
C LEU A 62 2.56 1.47 9.80
N PHE A 63 1.88 0.33 9.66
CA PHE A 63 1.76 -0.36 8.38
C PHE A 63 1.02 0.47 7.34
N ARG A 64 -0.07 1.14 7.72
CA ARG A 64 -0.76 2.10 6.82
C ARG A 64 0.14 3.27 6.40
N LEU A 65 0.97 3.76 7.32
CA LEU A 65 1.98 4.78 6.97
C LEU A 65 3.03 4.22 6.02
N SER A 66 3.50 2.97 6.21
CA SER A 66 4.46 2.32 5.32
C SER A 66 3.94 2.22 3.90
N ASP A 67 2.68 1.76 3.75
CA ASP A 67 2.03 1.67 2.45
C ASP A 67 1.92 3.03 1.79
N ARG A 68 1.49 4.05 2.54
CA ARG A 68 1.38 5.43 2.03
C ARG A 68 2.75 5.97 1.61
N CYS A 69 3.80 5.85 2.43
CA CYS A 69 5.15 6.29 2.09
C CYS A 69 5.64 5.65 0.79
N PHE A 70 5.47 4.33 0.67
CA PHE A 70 5.89 3.59 -0.51
C PHE A 70 5.11 4.05 -1.76
N PHE A 71 3.78 4.08 -1.70
CA PHE A 71 2.98 4.46 -2.86
C PHE A 71 3.16 5.93 -3.25
N ASP A 72 3.39 6.83 -2.29
CA ASP A 72 3.75 8.23 -2.58
C ASP A 72 5.09 8.31 -3.33
N SER A 73 6.07 7.45 -3.00
CA SER A 73 7.39 7.45 -3.62
C SER A 73 7.38 7.00 -5.09
N ILE A 74 6.48 6.07 -5.45
CA ILE A 74 6.37 5.54 -6.82
C ILE A 74 5.24 6.15 -7.64
N ARG A 75 4.40 7.00 -7.02
CA ARG A 75 3.22 7.60 -7.66
C ARG A 75 3.58 8.85 -8.46
N ARG A 76 3.37 8.80 -9.77
CA ARG A 76 3.36 9.92 -10.71
C ARG A 76 2.43 9.55 -11.87
N PRO A 77 1.37 10.19 -12.15
CA PRO A 77 0.60 11.30 -11.63
C PRO A 77 -0.51 10.90 -10.62
N PRO A 78 -1.54 11.79 -10.35
CA PRO A 78 -2.63 11.50 -9.40
C PRO A 78 -3.48 10.29 -9.82
N PRO A 79 -4.24 9.65 -8.89
CA PRO A 79 -5.05 8.48 -9.19
C PRO A 79 -6.16 8.82 -10.19
N VAL A 80 -6.29 7.96 -11.16
CA VAL A 80 -7.31 7.99 -12.21
C VAL A 80 -8.16 6.70 -12.13
N ALA A 81 -9.18 6.58 -12.96
CA ALA A 81 -9.96 5.35 -13.04
C ALA A 81 -9.07 4.15 -13.41
N LEU A 82 -9.39 2.95 -12.92
CA LEU A 82 -8.54 1.77 -13.07
C LEU A 82 -8.26 1.44 -14.56
N ASP A 83 -9.23 1.66 -15.45
CA ASP A 83 -9.07 1.44 -16.89
C ASP A 83 -8.06 2.41 -17.54
N GLU A 84 -8.07 3.69 -17.10
CA GLU A 84 -7.09 4.70 -17.54
C GLU A 84 -5.69 4.41 -17.01
N VAL A 85 -5.60 3.87 -15.77
CA VAL A 85 -4.33 3.41 -15.19
C VAL A 85 -3.74 2.28 -16.01
N LEU A 86 -4.57 1.33 -16.43
CA LEU A 86 -4.11 0.21 -17.25
C LEU A 86 -3.51 0.70 -18.57
N ALA A 87 -4.22 1.58 -19.29
CA ALA A 87 -3.73 2.17 -20.55
C ALA A 87 -2.41 2.92 -20.37
N PHE A 88 -2.25 3.65 -19.27
CA PHE A 88 -1.01 4.37 -18.94
C PHE A 88 0.15 3.40 -18.65
N VAL A 89 -0.06 2.38 -17.80
CA VAL A 89 0.98 1.39 -17.46
C VAL A 89 1.37 0.57 -18.69
N GLU A 90 0.42 0.21 -19.55
CA GLU A 90 0.69 -0.44 -20.82
C GLU A 90 1.54 0.44 -21.76
N SER A 91 1.30 1.76 -21.79
CA SER A 91 2.08 2.71 -22.61
C SER A 91 3.53 2.89 -22.10
N GLU A 92 3.72 2.93 -20.78
CA GLU A 92 5.07 2.98 -20.18
C GLU A 92 5.88 1.70 -20.49
N ARG A 93 5.19 0.56 -20.61
CA ARG A 93 5.82 -0.72 -20.94
C ARG A 93 6.39 -0.79 -22.37
N THR A 94 5.77 -0.07 -23.31
CA THR A 94 6.25 0.04 -24.68
C THR A 94 7.43 1.00 -24.85
N GLY A 95 7.63 1.91 -23.88
CA GLY A 95 8.70 2.94 -23.93
C GLY A 95 9.96 2.63 -23.11
N ALA A 96 9.88 1.73 -22.14
CA ALA A 96 11.01 1.36 -21.28
C ALA A 96 11.16 -0.16 -21.24
N GLU A 97 12.13 -0.66 -22.01
CA GLU A 97 12.38 -2.08 -22.15
C GLU A 97 12.64 -2.81 -20.82
N ARG A 98 11.85 -3.88 -20.59
CA ARG A 98 12.24 -5.21 -20.07
C ARG A 98 12.97 -5.38 -18.74
N GLU A 99 13.18 -4.39 -17.88
CA GLU A 99 13.88 -4.61 -16.60
C GLU A 99 12.96 -4.73 -15.38
N PHE A 100 11.66 -4.49 -15.54
CA PHE A 100 10.73 -4.56 -14.40
C PHE A 100 10.04 -5.93 -14.37
N GLY A 101 10.30 -6.71 -13.32
CA GLY A 101 9.58 -7.95 -13.07
C GLY A 101 8.08 -7.72 -12.84
N ASP A 102 7.27 -8.77 -12.97
CA ASP A 102 5.80 -8.72 -12.80
C ASP A 102 5.37 -8.03 -11.48
N HIS A 103 6.19 -8.16 -10.44
CA HIS A 103 5.98 -7.48 -9.15
C HIS A 103 5.95 -5.96 -9.28
N ASP A 104 6.90 -5.37 -10.01
CA ASP A 104 6.98 -3.91 -10.16
C ASP A 104 5.83 -3.37 -10.98
N LEU A 105 5.40 -4.11 -12.01
CA LEU A 105 4.23 -3.74 -12.82
C LEU A 105 2.95 -3.73 -11.97
N VAL A 106 2.75 -4.77 -11.14
CA VAL A 106 1.60 -4.84 -10.23
C VAL A 106 1.62 -3.70 -9.22
N LEU A 107 2.78 -3.37 -8.65
CA LEU A 107 2.89 -2.26 -7.71
C LEU A 107 2.63 -0.90 -8.38
N ARG A 108 3.07 -0.69 -9.63
CA ARG A 108 2.77 0.53 -10.40
C ARG A 108 1.28 0.65 -10.70
N LEU A 109 0.63 -0.45 -11.12
CA LEU A 109 -0.81 -0.49 -11.28
C LEU A 109 -1.52 -0.13 -9.96
N LEU A 110 -1.08 -0.74 -8.86
CA LEU A 110 -1.65 -0.50 -7.54
C LEU A 110 -1.43 0.93 -7.05
N ALA A 111 -0.24 1.51 -7.28
CA ALA A 111 0.08 2.88 -6.90
C ALA A 111 -0.86 3.92 -7.55
N ARG A 112 -1.32 3.65 -8.77
CA ARG A 112 -2.24 4.53 -9.51
C ARG A 112 -3.71 4.19 -9.31
N SER A 113 -4.00 3.04 -8.71
CA SER A 113 -5.37 2.60 -8.44
C SER A 113 -6.05 3.50 -7.39
N PRO A 114 -7.39 3.59 -7.41
CA PRO A 114 -8.16 4.23 -6.36
C PRO A 114 -7.79 3.72 -4.97
N GLU A 115 -7.88 4.59 -3.96
CA GLU A 115 -7.41 4.28 -2.60
C GLU A 115 -8.09 3.05 -1.99
N ASP A 116 -9.37 2.87 -2.24
CA ASP A 116 -10.13 1.72 -1.75
C ASP A 116 -9.70 0.40 -2.41
N VAL A 117 -9.37 0.41 -3.72
CA VAL A 117 -8.81 -0.76 -4.42
C VAL A 117 -7.45 -1.12 -3.84
N ARG A 118 -6.59 -0.11 -3.64
CA ARG A 118 -5.28 -0.29 -3.03
C ARG A 118 -5.40 -0.87 -1.62
N ALA A 119 -6.29 -0.32 -0.79
CA ALA A 119 -6.53 -0.81 0.57
C ALA A 119 -7.01 -2.27 0.57
N ILE A 120 -7.94 -2.64 -0.34
CA ILE A 120 -8.41 -4.02 -0.49
C ILE A 120 -7.26 -4.98 -0.79
N VAL A 121 -6.42 -4.65 -1.78
CA VAL A 121 -5.30 -5.49 -2.19
C VAL A 121 -4.26 -5.61 -1.07
N MET A 122 -3.93 -4.49 -0.40
CA MET A 122 -3.00 -4.51 0.72
C MET A 122 -3.52 -5.37 1.88
N HIS A 123 -4.78 -5.20 2.26
CA HIS A 123 -5.38 -6.01 3.32
C HIS A 123 -5.45 -7.49 2.94
N ARG A 124 -5.73 -7.83 1.67
CA ARG A 124 -5.82 -9.21 1.23
C ARG A 124 -4.47 -9.93 1.20
N TYR A 125 -3.43 -9.29 0.65
CA TYR A 125 -2.16 -9.96 0.33
C TYR A 125 -1.01 -9.62 1.28
N PHE A 126 -1.09 -8.53 2.01
CA PHE A 126 -0.07 -8.13 2.98
C PHE A 126 -0.52 -8.33 4.42
N ASP A 127 -1.81 -8.14 4.71
CA ASP A 127 -2.37 -8.34 6.05
C ASP A 127 -3.10 -9.69 6.16
N GLU A 128 -3.22 -10.45 5.05
CA GLU A 128 -3.81 -11.79 4.97
C GLU A 128 -5.26 -11.86 5.47
N LEU A 129 -6.01 -10.75 5.39
CA LEU A 129 -7.40 -10.71 5.81
C LEU A 129 -8.32 -11.39 4.79
N ASP A 130 -9.40 -11.98 5.27
CA ASP A 130 -10.49 -12.46 4.41
C ASP A 130 -11.37 -11.30 3.90
N LEU A 131 -12.27 -11.59 2.97
CA LEU A 131 -13.08 -10.56 2.33
C LEU A 131 -14.09 -9.91 3.29
N GLU A 132 -14.58 -10.66 4.27
CA GLU A 132 -15.51 -10.18 5.28
C GLU A 132 -14.82 -9.15 6.20
N ALA A 133 -13.64 -9.50 6.74
CA ALA A 133 -12.85 -8.59 7.58
C ALA A 133 -12.41 -7.33 6.82
N ILE A 134 -12.09 -7.45 5.52
CA ILE A 134 -11.78 -6.30 4.67
C ILE A 134 -13.02 -5.41 4.50
N ALA A 135 -14.17 -6.01 4.23
CA ALA A 135 -15.43 -5.30 4.06
C ALA A 135 -15.81 -4.52 5.31
N GLU A 136 -15.73 -5.14 6.49
CA GLU A 136 -15.97 -4.49 7.78
C GLU A 136 -15.00 -3.33 8.00
N ARG A 137 -13.70 -3.56 7.79
CA ARG A 137 -12.65 -2.55 8.01
C ARG A 137 -12.78 -1.32 7.12
N LEU A 138 -13.26 -1.50 5.89
CA LEU A 138 -13.40 -0.42 4.91
C LEU A 138 -14.81 0.18 4.86
N GLY A 139 -15.77 -0.35 5.64
CA GLY A 139 -17.17 0.08 5.59
C GLY A 139 -17.85 -0.24 4.25
N LEU A 140 -17.43 -1.32 3.61
CA LEU A 140 -17.96 -1.81 2.33
C LEU A 140 -18.74 -3.11 2.55
N ASN A 141 -19.56 -3.51 1.57
CA ASN A 141 -20.09 -4.87 1.56
C ASN A 141 -19.11 -5.84 0.87
N GLU A 142 -19.11 -7.11 1.28
CA GLU A 142 -18.21 -8.14 0.76
C GLU A 142 -18.29 -8.30 -0.77
N ARG A 143 -19.49 -8.19 -1.34
CA ARG A 143 -19.70 -8.27 -2.81
C ARG A 143 -18.93 -7.15 -3.53
N THR A 144 -18.89 -5.95 -2.97
CA THR A 144 -18.12 -4.82 -3.52
C THR A 144 -16.63 -5.08 -3.41
N VAL A 145 -16.16 -5.58 -2.26
CA VAL A 145 -14.74 -5.95 -2.06
C VAL A 145 -14.32 -7.00 -3.08
N ARG A 146 -15.10 -8.09 -3.20
CA ARG A 146 -14.84 -9.18 -4.15
C ARG A 146 -14.77 -8.68 -5.60
N ARG A 147 -15.75 -7.87 -6.03
CA ARG A 147 -15.77 -7.32 -7.39
C ARG A 147 -14.56 -6.42 -7.69
N LYS A 148 -14.20 -5.54 -6.74
CA LYS A 148 -13.04 -4.64 -6.92
C LYS A 148 -11.72 -5.41 -6.96
N LEU A 149 -11.56 -6.40 -6.08
CA LEU A 149 -10.39 -7.26 -6.06
C LEU A 149 -10.26 -8.07 -7.36
N GLN A 150 -11.36 -8.69 -7.80
CA GLN A 150 -11.38 -9.48 -9.03
C GLN A 150 -10.99 -8.62 -10.24
N ARG A 151 -11.59 -7.43 -10.38
CA ARG A 151 -11.27 -6.50 -11.47
C ARG A 151 -9.79 -6.09 -11.45
N PHE A 152 -9.23 -5.81 -10.28
CA PHE A 152 -7.79 -5.52 -10.16
C PHE A 152 -6.93 -6.70 -10.62
N LEU A 153 -7.26 -7.93 -10.21
CA LEU A 153 -6.52 -9.13 -10.61
C LEU A 153 -6.57 -9.38 -12.12
N GLU A 154 -7.74 -9.20 -12.74
CA GLU A 154 -7.90 -9.32 -14.20
C GLU A 154 -6.99 -8.31 -14.95
N HIS A 155 -6.87 -7.08 -14.44
CA HIS A 155 -5.96 -6.07 -15.00
C HIS A 155 -4.50 -6.42 -14.78
N ALA A 156 -4.15 -6.91 -13.60
CA ALA A 156 -2.78 -7.35 -13.29
C ALA A 156 -2.37 -8.55 -14.17
N GLU A 157 -3.25 -9.52 -14.38
CA GLU A 157 -3.01 -10.65 -15.30
C GLU A 157 -2.83 -10.20 -16.76
N LYS A 158 -3.63 -9.24 -17.20
CA LYS A 158 -3.52 -8.68 -18.55
C LYS A 158 -2.16 -8.01 -18.75
N LEU A 159 -1.69 -7.25 -17.76
CA LEU A 159 -0.36 -6.65 -17.76
C LEU A 159 0.75 -7.70 -17.80
N ALA A 160 0.63 -8.76 -17.00
CA ALA A 160 1.64 -9.82 -16.93
C ALA A 160 1.76 -10.60 -18.25
N ARG A 161 0.64 -10.81 -18.97
CA ARG A 161 0.64 -11.52 -20.27
C ARG A 161 1.26 -10.71 -21.42
N GLY A 162 1.34 -9.37 -21.31
CA GLY A 162 1.82 -8.50 -22.37
C GLY A 162 0.86 -8.32 -23.53
N PRO A 163 1.13 -7.37 -24.44
CA PRO A 163 0.37 -7.25 -25.68
C PRO A 163 0.60 -8.51 -26.53
N ARG A 164 -0.51 -9.03 -27.11
CA ARG A 164 -0.45 -10.08 -28.15
C ARG A 164 0.04 -9.50 -29.45
#